data_1b354b85b342f46c31e08c37603f50f7
#
_entry.id   1b354b85b342f46c31e08c37603f50f7
#
_cell.length_a   1.000
_cell.length_b   1.000
_cell.length_c   1.000
_cell.angle_alpha   90.00
_cell.angle_beta   90.00
_cell.angle_gamma   90.00
#
_symmetry.space_group_name_H-M   'P 1'
#
loop_
_entity.id
_entity.type
_entity.pdbx_description
1 polymer ?
#
loop_
_entity_poly.entity_id
_entity_poly.type
_entity_poly.pdbx_seq_one_letter_code
_entity_poly.pdbx_strand_id
1 'polypeptide(L)'
;MLILSGRVYCGAFPKFLYHQYNLQLVDLSHIQIKEGFPSWLLHNNTKLEFLYLINNSLSGPLQLPLYFHTNLSNLDISDNCFQGYIAPMIGTYLPRVRYVNMSGNGFRGSIPSSFGNMSLLQTLDLSNNKLSGSIPEYLTIGCISLVELILSNNSLQGQIFSRTFNLRFLGELQLDGNQFTGSIPHSLFNCTFLRVLDLSHNDISGKIPWWLGDMSYLEILDLSMNNISGNLPSNFCHTNIQKLYLSRNGLQGSLKDAFYGCFELIVLDLSHNNVTGSIPPWIGKFSQLSYLILGHNNIEAKIPIQLCNLTQLSLIDLSHNHLSGPILPCLRSTSNSYRQQDGSYNASAPVSMDEPLEFTTKSISYSYQGSMLSYFSGIDLSCNHLTGRIPTEIGNLNEIHVLNLSHNSLTGEIPASFSNLHQIESLDLSYNNLKGSIPSQLTELNFLAVFNVSYNNLSGKIPDVKQFATFDESSYRGNLFLYGCPLMKNCTEISLPPSKSRTSIENKESSCFIDKDAFHASFGVTYIMVLLVIAAVLYINPYWRQVWFYYIEVSTNNCYYFIIDNLAFLSKFRFCNFCK
;
A
#
# COMPACT_ATOMS: atom_id res chain seq x y z
N MET A 1 10.99 39.44 6.67
CA MET A 1 11.05 38.00 6.67
C MET A 1 11.06 37.49 8.10
N LEU A 2 10.18 36.58 8.46
CA LEU A 2 10.10 35.96 9.78
C LEU A 2 9.97 34.47 9.61
N ILE A 3 10.87 33.69 10.20
CA ILE A 3 10.86 32.21 10.20
C ILE A 3 11.03 31.74 11.64
N LEU A 4 10.03 31.04 12.18
CA LEU A 4 10.05 30.46 13.52
C LEU A 4 9.80 28.93 13.46
N SER A 5 9.83 28.33 12.29
CA SER A 5 9.51 26.92 12.05
C SER A 5 10.39 25.98 12.90
N GLY A 6 9.79 24.87 13.36
CA GLY A 6 10.47 23.78 14.08
C GLY A 6 10.88 24.09 15.53
N ARG A 7 10.52 25.24 16.09
CA ARG A 7 10.73 25.54 17.52
C ARG A 7 9.48 25.16 18.32
N VAL A 8 9.68 24.48 19.43
CA VAL A 8 8.56 24.14 20.34
C VAL A 8 7.99 25.43 20.93
N TYR A 9 6.87 25.88 20.39
CA TYR A 9 6.10 27.01 20.88
C TYR A 9 4.67 26.53 21.12
N CYS A 10 4.13 26.66 22.31
CA CYS A 10 2.81 26.09 22.63
C CYS A 10 1.74 27.17 22.69
N GLY A 11 0.74 27.05 21.84
CA GLY A 11 -0.60 27.60 22.04
C GLY A 11 -1.01 28.76 21.16
N ALA A 12 -0.48 29.98 21.36
CA ALA A 12 -0.98 31.21 20.70
C ALA A 12 0.02 31.80 19.69
N PHE A 13 -0.46 32.62 18.77
CA PHE A 13 0.43 33.41 17.90
C PHE A 13 1.35 34.31 18.71
N PRO A 14 2.63 34.48 18.33
CA PRO A 14 3.54 35.41 19.00
C PRO A 14 2.99 36.83 19.02
N LYS A 15 2.80 37.41 20.20
CA LYS A 15 2.14 38.70 20.37
C LYS A 15 2.79 39.85 19.58
N PHE A 16 4.10 39.81 19.37
CA PHE A 16 4.81 40.83 18.61
C PHE A 16 4.35 40.90 17.13
N LEU A 17 3.80 39.82 16.57
CA LEU A 17 3.30 39.78 15.20
C LEU A 17 2.13 40.72 14.96
N TYR A 18 1.31 41.01 15.98
CA TYR A 18 0.19 41.94 15.87
C TYR A 18 0.63 43.38 15.57
N HIS A 19 1.90 43.69 15.80
CA HIS A 19 2.49 45.00 15.57
C HIS A 19 3.41 45.04 14.33
N GLN A 20 3.38 44.04 13.48
CA GLN A 20 4.15 43.98 12.23
C GLN A 20 3.27 44.35 11.03
N TYR A 21 3.78 45.25 10.18
CA TYR A 21 3.03 45.82 9.05
C TYR A 21 3.76 45.72 7.70
N ASN A 22 4.98 45.20 7.66
CA ASN A 22 5.82 45.14 6.46
C ASN A 22 6.45 43.77 6.23
N LEU A 23 5.83 42.71 6.73
CA LEU A 23 6.31 41.36 6.51
C LEU A 23 6.02 40.93 5.04
N GLN A 24 6.99 40.29 4.41
CA GLN A 24 6.89 39.68 3.09
C GLN A 24 6.80 38.15 3.16
N LEU A 25 7.46 37.55 4.16
CA LEU A 25 7.44 36.13 4.41
C LEU A 25 7.20 35.88 5.90
N VAL A 26 6.23 34.99 6.17
CA VAL A 26 5.97 34.46 7.51
C VAL A 26 5.92 32.95 7.42
N ASP A 27 6.80 32.30 8.16
CA ASP A 27 6.81 30.85 8.34
C ASP A 27 6.71 30.52 9.82
N LEU A 28 5.56 29.96 10.20
CA LEU A 28 5.22 29.52 11.55
C LEU A 28 4.87 28.01 11.55
N SER A 29 5.51 27.25 10.68
CA SER A 29 5.27 25.82 10.54
C SER A 29 5.84 25.02 11.72
N HIS A 30 5.15 23.93 12.10
CA HIS A 30 5.60 22.96 13.13
C HIS A 30 5.81 23.55 14.54
N ILE A 31 5.02 24.56 14.96
CA ILE A 31 5.15 25.21 16.29
C ILE A 31 3.95 25.04 17.21
N GLN A 32 3.00 24.18 16.85
CA GLN A 32 1.84 23.77 17.67
C GLN A 32 0.88 24.92 18.07
N ILE A 33 0.63 25.86 17.19
CA ILE A 33 -0.37 26.92 17.41
C ILE A 33 -1.79 26.30 17.42
N LYS A 34 -2.63 26.71 18.40
CA LYS A 34 -4.02 26.24 18.62
C LYS A 34 -5.00 27.39 18.56
N GLU A 35 -5.01 28.14 17.48
CA GLU A 35 -5.90 29.28 17.26
C GLU A 35 -6.65 29.15 15.93
N GLY A 36 -7.42 30.17 15.55
CA GLY A 36 -8.04 30.28 14.22
C GLY A 36 -7.04 30.82 13.19
N PHE A 37 -7.50 30.88 11.93
CA PHE A 37 -6.71 31.45 10.85
C PHE A 37 -6.38 32.93 11.12
N PRO A 38 -5.12 33.36 11.00
CA PRO A 38 -4.69 34.72 11.33
C PRO A 38 -5.02 35.74 10.22
N SER A 39 -6.31 35.97 9.96
CA SER A 39 -6.76 36.93 8.93
C SER A 39 -6.22 38.35 9.16
N TRP A 40 -6.00 38.72 10.43
CA TRP A 40 -5.36 39.98 10.81
C TRP A 40 -3.93 40.11 10.28
N LEU A 41 -3.19 38.99 10.14
CA LEU A 41 -1.83 39.01 9.62
C LEU A 41 -1.80 39.42 8.14
N LEU A 42 -2.74 38.89 7.34
CA LEU A 42 -2.92 39.32 5.94
C LEU A 42 -3.40 40.79 5.86
N HIS A 43 -4.31 41.17 6.76
CA HIS A 43 -4.83 42.54 6.78
C HIS A 43 -3.71 43.56 7.11
N ASN A 44 -2.86 43.28 8.11
CA ASN A 44 -1.82 44.17 8.55
C ASN A 44 -0.62 44.22 7.59
N ASN A 45 -0.36 43.12 6.86
CA ASN A 45 0.84 42.99 6.03
C ASN A 45 0.47 42.87 4.54
N THR A 46 0.07 43.98 3.94
CA THR A 46 -0.34 44.02 2.52
C THR A 46 0.78 43.66 1.53
N LYS A 47 2.04 43.62 1.98
CA LYS A 47 3.22 43.21 1.19
C LYS A 47 3.56 41.71 1.38
N LEU A 48 2.73 40.94 2.13
CA LEU A 48 3.02 39.55 2.39
C LEU A 48 2.89 38.73 1.09
N GLU A 49 3.95 38.03 0.75
CA GLU A 49 4.07 37.20 -0.44
C GLU A 49 3.98 35.68 -0.09
N PHE A 50 4.50 35.31 1.09
CA PHE A 50 4.61 33.93 1.50
C PHE A 50 4.06 33.75 2.92
N LEU A 51 3.06 32.85 3.08
CA LEU A 51 2.48 32.47 4.36
C LEU A 51 2.49 30.96 4.52
N TYR A 52 3.30 30.45 5.45
CA TYR A 52 3.43 29.05 5.80
C TYR A 52 3.01 28.81 7.24
N LEU A 53 1.99 27.99 7.44
CA LEU A 53 1.41 27.63 8.74
C LEU A 53 1.30 26.09 8.89
N ILE A 54 2.18 25.36 8.23
CA ILE A 54 2.15 23.91 8.05
C ILE A 54 2.24 23.18 9.39
N ASN A 55 1.53 22.08 9.53
CA ASN A 55 1.61 21.17 10.67
C ASN A 55 1.51 21.87 12.02
N ASN A 56 0.36 22.50 12.25
CA ASN A 56 -0.03 23.13 13.50
C ASN A 56 -1.35 22.48 14.01
N SER A 57 -1.98 23.10 15.00
CA SER A 57 -3.32 22.73 15.48
C SER A 57 -4.33 23.86 15.23
N LEU A 58 -4.12 24.61 14.15
CA LEU A 58 -5.03 25.70 13.77
C LEU A 58 -6.41 25.13 13.45
N SER A 59 -7.47 25.78 13.91
CA SER A 59 -8.81 25.23 13.84
C SER A 59 -9.88 26.27 13.49
N GLY A 60 -11.10 25.81 13.33
CA GLY A 60 -12.23 26.66 12.94
C GLY A 60 -12.33 26.88 11.43
N PRO A 61 -13.20 27.77 10.97
CA PRO A 61 -13.36 28.10 9.56
C PRO A 61 -12.18 28.95 9.04
N LEU A 62 -11.87 28.76 7.74
CA LEU A 62 -10.91 29.63 7.06
C LEU A 62 -11.53 31.03 6.86
N GLN A 63 -11.10 31.99 7.65
CA GLN A 63 -11.55 33.38 7.58
C GLN A 63 -10.57 34.20 6.75
N LEU A 64 -10.96 34.57 5.53
CA LEU A 64 -10.15 35.45 4.68
C LEU A 64 -10.36 36.92 5.05
N PRO A 65 -9.37 37.80 4.74
CA PRO A 65 -9.54 39.25 4.93
C PRO A 65 -10.69 39.76 4.04
N LEU A 66 -11.32 40.85 4.47
CA LEU A 66 -12.42 41.47 3.72
C LEU A 66 -11.97 42.25 2.47
N TYR A 67 -10.67 42.37 2.24
CA TYR A 67 -10.07 43.12 1.14
C TYR A 67 -9.20 42.21 0.28
N PHE A 68 -9.04 42.58 -1.00
CA PHE A 68 -8.17 41.86 -1.93
C PHE A 68 -6.72 41.91 -1.47
N HIS A 69 -6.08 40.77 -1.36
CA HIS A 69 -4.66 40.66 -1.08
C HIS A 69 -3.90 40.32 -2.36
N THR A 70 -3.36 41.34 -3.01
CA THR A 70 -2.77 41.25 -4.35
C THR A 70 -1.31 40.82 -4.39
N ASN A 71 -0.64 40.72 -3.24
CA ASN A 71 0.78 40.37 -3.18
C ASN A 71 1.02 38.93 -2.74
N LEU A 72 0.04 38.26 -2.10
CA LEU A 72 0.20 36.88 -1.69
C LEU A 72 0.39 35.99 -2.90
N SER A 73 1.52 35.29 -2.93
CA SER A 73 1.90 34.31 -3.96
C SER A 73 1.75 32.87 -3.47
N ASN A 74 2.11 32.62 -2.21
CA ASN A 74 2.09 31.28 -1.64
C ASN A 74 1.29 31.25 -0.34
N LEU A 75 0.35 30.33 -0.26
CA LEU A 75 -0.43 30.02 0.94
C LEU A 75 -0.35 28.54 1.24
N ASP A 76 0.27 28.19 2.35
CA ASP A 76 0.30 26.81 2.83
C ASP A 76 -0.23 26.73 4.27
N ILE A 77 -1.35 26.07 4.43
CA ILE A 77 -2.03 25.80 5.70
C ILE A 77 -2.26 24.30 5.89
N SER A 78 -1.44 23.49 5.25
CA SER A 78 -1.57 22.02 5.29
C SER A 78 -1.35 21.45 6.70
N ASP A 79 -1.85 20.25 6.93
CA ASP A 79 -1.72 19.50 8.18
C ASP A 79 -2.15 20.30 9.41
N ASN A 80 -3.42 20.75 9.41
CA ASN A 80 -4.04 21.48 10.50
C ASN A 80 -5.43 20.88 10.85
N CYS A 81 -6.17 21.57 11.70
CA CYS A 81 -7.50 21.17 12.13
C CYS A 81 -8.61 22.09 11.59
N PHE A 82 -8.38 22.77 10.47
CA PHE A 82 -9.39 23.64 9.86
C PHE A 82 -10.64 22.87 9.48
N GLN A 83 -11.81 23.48 9.64
CA GLN A 83 -13.10 22.84 9.40
C GLN A 83 -14.06 23.79 8.67
N GLY A 84 -15.16 23.25 8.19
CA GLY A 84 -16.19 24.02 7.47
C GLY A 84 -15.91 24.07 5.97
N TYR A 85 -16.37 25.12 5.34
CA TYR A 85 -16.26 25.31 3.90
C TYR A 85 -15.02 26.15 3.56
N ILE A 86 -14.37 25.85 2.44
CA ILE A 86 -13.40 26.78 1.85
C ILE A 86 -14.19 28.04 1.43
N ALA A 87 -13.66 29.23 1.77
CA ALA A 87 -14.38 30.49 1.50
C ALA A 87 -14.78 30.61 0.03
N PRO A 88 -16.09 30.79 -0.30
CA PRO A 88 -16.57 30.78 -1.68
C PRO A 88 -15.91 31.81 -2.60
N MET A 89 -15.39 32.90 -2.04
CA MET A 89 -14.75 33.99 -2.77
C MET A 89 -13.22 33.97 -2.69
N ILE A 90 -12.61 32.83 -2.33
CA ILE A 90 -11.16 32.72 -2.12
C ILE A 90 -10.36 33.23 -3.32
N GLY A 91 -10.72 32.83 -4.54
CA GLY A 91 -10.02 33.27 -5.74
C GLY A 91 -10.21 34.75 -6.08
N THR A 92 -11.27 35.37 -5.54
CA THR A 92 -11.48 36.80 -5.68
C THR A 92 -10.61 37.59 -4.71
N TYR A 93 -10.48 37.10 -3.46
CA TYR A 93 -9.67 37.79 -2.44
C TYR A 93 -8.16 37.58 -2.65
N LEU A 94 -7.75 36.48 -3.27
CA LEU A 94 -6.35 36.09 -3.46
C LEU A 94 -5.99 35.86 -4.95
N PRO A 95 -6.21 36.85 -5.85
CA PRO A 95 -6.20 36.62 -7.30
C PRO A 95 -4.81 36.33 -7.88
N ARG A 96 -3.72 36.61 -7.16
CA ARG A 96 -2.34 36.45 -7.65
C ARG A 96 -1.59 35.27 -7.05
N VAL A 97 -2.27 34.46 -6.24
CA VAL A 97 -1.65 33.27 -5.65
C VAL A 97 -1.26 32.28 -6.75
N ARG A 98 -0.05 31.74 -6.60
CA ARG A 98 0.53 30.72 -7.48
C ARG A 98 0.54 29.33 -6.85
N TYR A 99 0.65 29.28 -5.53
CA TYR A 99 0.72 28.04 -4.76
C TYR A 99 -0.28 28.09 -3.62
N VAL A 100 -1.20 27.12 -3.62
CA VAL A 100 -2.19 26.90 -2.55
C VAL A 100 -2.07 25.46 -2.09
N ASN A 101 -1.73 25.26 -0.84
CA ASN A 101 -1.79 23.98 -0.17
C ASN A 101 -2.68 24.08 1.08
N MET A 102 -3.79 23.31 1.07
CA MET A 102 -4.74 23.19 2.17
C MET A 102 -4.96 21.73 2.56
N SER A 103 -4.05 20.84 2.17
CA SER A 103 -4.15 19.40 2.41
C SER A 103 -4.13 19.06 3.90
N GLY A 104 -4.56 17.84 4.24
CA GLY A 104 -4.50 17.37 5.63
C GLY A 104 -5.35 18.18 6.60
N ASN A 105 -6.60 18.51 6.23
CA ASN A 105 -7.50 19.31 7.05
C ASN A 105 -8.91 18.67 7.13
N GLY A 106 -9.87 19.38 7.69
CA GLY A 106 -11.28 18.97 7.79
C GLY A 106 -12.23 19.80 6.92
N PHE A 107 -11.76 20.38 5.82
CA PHE A 107 -12.61 21.13 4.90
C PHE A 107 -13.65 20.24 4.25
N ARG A 108 -14.88 20.75 4.12
CA ARG A 108 -16.05 20.04 3.56
C ARG A 108 -16.81 20.87 2.54
N GLY A 109 -17.76 20.24 1.85
CA GLY A 109 -18.55 20.86 0.80
C GLY A 109 -17.80 20.94 -0.53
N SER A 110 -18.29 21.73 -1.46
CA SER A 110 -17.74 21.80 -2.81
C SER A 110 -16.48 22.66 -2.90
N ILE A 111 -15.62 22.35 -3.87
CA ILE A 111 -14.50 23.22 -4.26
C ILE A 111 -15.09 24.53 -4.80
N PRO A 112 -14.67 25.70 -4.29
CA PRO A 112 -15.17 26.98 -4.76
C PRO A 112 -14.84 27.24 -6.24
N SER A 113 -15.84 27.60 -7.04
CA SER A 113 -15.65 27.98 -8.45
C SER A 113 -14.74 29.20 -8.62
N SER A 114 -14.66 30.07 -7.60
CA SER A 114 -13.81 31.25 -7.61
C SER A 114 -12.31 30.96 -7.74
N PHE A 115 -11.85 29.74 -7.49
CA PHE A 115 -10.48 29.36 -7.84
C PHE A 115 -10.16 29.66 -9.32
N GLY A 116 -11.16 29.58 -10.22
CA GLY A 116 -11.00 29.97 -11.62
C GLY A 116 -10.61 31.44 -11.86
N ASN A 117 -10.71 32.31 -10.86
CA ASN A 117 -10.20 33.67 -10.94
C ASN A 117 -8.68 33.78 -10.75
N MET A 118 -8.03 32.68 -10.30
CA MET A 118 -6.58 32.64 -10.05
C MET A 118 -5.82 32.19 -11.30
N SER A 119 -5.75 33.02 -12.32
CA SER A 119 -5.11 32.66 -13.60
C SER A 119 -3.61 32.37 -13.50
N LEU A 120 -2.96 32.79 -12.41
CA LEU A 120 -1.53 32.55 -12.14
C LEU A 120 -1.30 31.30 -11.26
N LEU A 121 -2.36 30.61 -10.81
CA LEU A 121 -2.25 29.44 -9.95
C LEU A 121 -1.52 28.30 -10.69
N GLN A 122 -0.46 27.81 -10.07
CA GLN A 122 0.40 26.75 -10.58
C GLN A 122 0.18 25.42 -9.84
N THR A 123 0.04 25.49 -8.53
CA THR A 123 -0.20 24.33 -7.67
C THR A 123 -1.45 24.54 -6.83
N LEU A 124 -2.37 23.59 -6.88
CA LEU A 124 -3.54 23.50 -6.00
C LEU A 124 -3.59 22.13 -5.36
N ASP A 125 -3.26 22.07 -4.07
CA ASP A 125 -3.37 20.87 -3.25
C ASP A 125 -4.49 21.03 -2.21
N LEU A 126 -5.55 20.22 -2.36
CA LEU A 126 -6.69 20.12 -1.45
C LEU A 126 -6.86 18.68 -0.93
N SER A 127 -5.82 17.85 -1.03
CA SER A 127 -5.87 16.43 -0.66
C SER A 127 -6.15 16.22 0.83
N ASN A 128 -6.57 15.01 1.18
CA ASN A 128 -6.80 14.60 2.57
C ASN A 128 -7.76 15.54 3.32
N ASN A 129 -8.93 15.79 2.73
CA ASN A 129 -10.01 16.61 3.28
C ASN A 129 -11.35 15.85 3.23
N LYS A 130 -12.47 16.56 3.42
CA LYS A 130 -13.83 16.02 3.33
C LYS A 130 -14.63 16.74 2.24
N LEU A 131 -13.95 17.17 1.18
CA LEU A 131 -14.57 17.89 0.07
C LEU A 131 -15.48 16.96 -0.72
N SER A 132 -16.56 17.50 -1.27
CA SER A 132 -17.60 16.75 -2.01
C SER A 132 -18.08 17.51 -3.24
N GLY A 133 -18.95 16.89 -4.04
CA GLY A 133 -19.40 17.46 -5.31
C GLY A 133 -18.38 17.23 -6.42
N SER A 134 -18.50 17.97 -7.52
CA SER A 134 -17.63 17.82 -8.70
C SER A 134 -16.53 18.87 -8.74
N ILE A 135 -15.50 18.63 -9.56
CA ILE A 135 -14.51 19.65 -9.92
C ILE A 135 -15.23 20.77 -10.68
N PRO A 136 -15.15 22.03 -10.21
CA PRO A 136 -15.85 23.13 -10.87
C PRO A 136 -15.30 23.39 -12.28
N GLU A 137 -16.17 23.49 -13.26
CA GLU A 137 -15.79 23.77 -14.65
C GLU A 137 -15.02 25.11 -14.76
N TYR A 138 -15.43 26.11 -13.99
CA TYR A 138 -14.78 27.41 -14.00
C TYR A 138 -13.32 27.36 -13.50
N LEU A 139 -12.99 26.43 -12.59
CA LEU A 139 -11.60 26.16 -12.19
C LEU A 139 -10.77 25.66 -13.39
N THR A 140 -11.30 24.69 -14.12
CA THR A 140 -10.59 24.06 -15.26
C THR A 140 -10.44 24.95 -16.48
N ILE A 141 -11.27 26.01 -16.59
CA ILE A 141 -11.18 27.01 -17.65
C ILE A 141 -10.27 28.18 -17.22
N GLY A 142 -10.34 28.61 -15.97
CA GLY A 142 -9.73 29.85 -15.49
C GLY A 142 -8.30 29.71 -14.98
N CYS A 143 -7.94 28.58 -14.39
CA CYS A 143 -6.58 28.34 -13.89
C CYS A 143 -5.62 27.92 -15.00
N ILE A 144 -5.43 28.77 -15.98
CA ILE A 144 -4.67 28.49 -17.22
C ILE A 144 -3.20 28.18 -17.01
N SER A 145 -2.62 28.55 -15.85
CA SER A 145 -1.22 28.31 -15.50
C SER A 145 -1.03 27.06 -14.62
N LEU A 146 -2.09 26.29 -14.37
CA LEU A 146 -2.05 25.17 -13.43
C LEU A 146 -1.14 24.05 -13.97
N VAL A 147 -0.20 23.65 -13.11
CA VAL A 147 0.79 22.59 -13.35
C VAL A 147 0.46 21.37 -12.51
N GLU A 148 0.01 21.58 -11.27
CA GLU A 148 -0.28 20.51 -10.31
C GLU A 148 -1.69 20.68 -9.74
N LEU A 149 -2.53 19.65 -9.88
CA LEU A 149 -3.86 19.56 -9.29
C LEU A 149 -3.96 18.28 -8.46
N ILE A 150 -3.93 18.43 -7.13
CA ILE A 150 -3.93 17.34 -6.17
C ILE A 150 -5.21 17.41 -5.35
N LEU A 151 -6.12 16.47 -5.55
CA LEU A 151 -7.42 16.39 -4.89
C LEU A 151 -7.64 15.05 -4.19
N SER A 152 -6.57 14.29 -3.99
CA SER A 152 -6.55 12.94 -3.44
C SER A 152 -7.26 12.83 -2.09
N ASN A 153 -7.87 11.66 -1.81
CA ASN A 153 -8.47 11.35 -0.51
C ASN A 153 -9.52 12.39 -0.06
N ASN A 154 -10.58 12.51 -0.85
CA ASN A 154 -11.76 13.34 -0.57
C ASN A 154 -13.06 12.53 -0.83
N SER A 155 -14.20 13.21 -0.94
CA SER A 155 -15.49 12.61 -1.32
C SER A 155 -16.01 13.26 -2.62
N LEU A 156 -15.11 13.61 -3.52
CA LEU A 156 -15.46 14.24 -4.81
C LEU A 156 -16.10 13.19 -5.72
N GLN A 157 -17.06 13.63 -6.54
CA GLN A 157 -17.87 12.73 -7.36
C GLN A 157 -18.18 13.31 -8.75
N GLY A 158 -18.83 12.51 -9.61
CA GLY A 158 -19.18 12.90 -10.97
C GLY A 158 -18.07 12.58 -11.96
N GLN A 159 -18.09 13.21 -13.11
CA GLN A 159 -17.07 13.02 -14.13
C GLN A 159 -15.81 13.82 -13.78
N ILE A 160 -14.64 13.31 -14.17
CA ILE A 160 -13.34 13.94 -13.89
C ILE A 160 -13.30 15.38 -14.41
N PHE A 161 -13.67 15.60 -15.67
CA PHE A 161 -13.76 16.93 -16.24
C PHE A 161 -14.96 17.05 -17.17
N SER A 162 -15.48 18.27 -17.30
CA SER A 162 -16.45 18.62 -18.34
C SER A 162 -15.77 18.64 -19.74
N ARG A 163 -16.59 18.79 -20.78
CA ARG A 163 -16.08 18.87 -22.17
C ARG A 163 -15.21 20.10 -22.43
N THR A 164 -15.44 21.17 -21.68
CA THR A 164 -14.69 22.42 -21.78
C THR A 164 -13.58 22.44 -20.72
N PHE A 165 -12.37 22.17 -21.15
CA PHE A 165 -11.21 21.99 -20.28
C PHE A 165 -9.99 22.65 -20.93
N ASN A 166 -9.21 23.45 -20.18
CA ASN A 166 -8.11 24.24 -20.73
C ASN A 166 -6.83 24.25 -19.85
N LEU A 167 -6.54 23.16 -19.15
CA LEU A 167 -5.33 23.04 -18.32
C LEU A 167 -4.15 22.47 -19.13
N ARG A 168 -3.67 23.26 -20.12
CA ARG A 168 -2.65 22.79 -21.08
C ARG A 168 -1.27 22.55 -20.47
N PHE A 169 -0.95 23.21 -19.36
CA PHE A 169 0.32 23.09 -18.66
C PHE A 169 0.31 22.05 -17.55
N LEU A 170 -0.82 21.33 -17.38
CA LEU A 170 -0.96 20.33 -16.33
C LEU A 170 0.09 19.22 -16.52
N GLY A 171 0.96 19.10 -15.52
CA GLY A 171 2.01 18.09 -15.45
C GLY A 171 1.68 16.98 -14.45
N GLU A 172 0.83 17.30 -13.45
CA GLU A 172 0.45 16.34 -12.41
C GLU A 172 -1.03 16.46 -12.09
N LEU A 173 -1.75 15.33 -12.16
CA LEU A 173 -3.15 15.20 -11.81
C LEU A 173 -3.33 14.01 -10.88
N GLN A 174 -3.65 14.28 -9.60
CA GLN A 174 -3.92 13.27 -8.59
C GLN A 174 -5.34 13.42 -8.10
N LEU A 175 -6.18 12.43 -8.37
CA LEU A 175 -7.59 12.38 -8.02
C LEU A 175 -7.94 11.09 -7.27
N ASP A 176 -6.93 10.36 -6.81
CA ASP A 176 -7.08 9.08 -6.12
C ASP A 176 -7.94 9.18 -4.85
N GLY A 177 -8.52 8.05 -4.43
CA GLY A 177 -9.30 8.00 -3.18
C GLY A 177 -10.52 8.91 -3.18
N ASN A 178 -11.29 8.94 -4.27
CA ASN A 178 -12.51 9.73 -4.44
C ASN A 178 -13.67 8.84 -4.96
N GLN A 179 -14.74 9.45 -5.45
CA GLN A 179 -15.93 8.79 -6.00
C GLN A 179 -16.21 9.24 -7.45
N PHE A 180 -15.15 9.49 -8.22
CA PHE A 180 -15.29 9.87 -9.63
C PHE A 180 -15.82 8.70 -10.45
N THR A 181 -16.73 9.01 -11.39
CA THR A 181 -17.42 8.03 -12.24
C THR A 181 -17.26 8.35 -13.73
N GLY A 182 -17.75 7.46 -14.58
CA GLY A 182 -17.68 7.62 -16.03
C GLY A 182 -16.36 7.14 -16.61
N SER A 183 -16.04 7.56 -17.83
CA SER A 183 -14.81 7.16 -18.52
C SER A 183 -13.74 8.25 -18.44
N ILE A 184 -12.49 7.85 -18.64
CA ILE A 184 -11.37 8.78 -18.75
C ILE A 184 -11.61 9.72 -19.95
N PRO A 185 -11.72 11.04 -19.72
CA PRO A 185 -12.16 11.97 -20.74
C PRO A 185 -11.07 12.24 -21.78
N HIS A 186 -11.43 12.26 -23.07
CA HIS A 186 -10.49 12.52 -24.16
C HIS A 186 -9.84 13.91 -24.08
N SER A 187 -10.44 14.85 -23.38
CA SER A 187 -9.86 16.19 -23.17
C SER A 187 -8.52 16.18 -22.45
N LEU A 188 -8.21 15.14 -21.64
CA LEU A 188 -6.90 14.96 -21.02
C LEU A 188 -5.75 14.81 -22.03
N PHE A 189 -6.02 14.35 -23.24
CA PHE A 189 -5.02 14.30 -24.33
C PHE A 189 -4.41 15.68 -24.66
N ASN A 190 -5.11 16.76 -24.35
CA ASN A 190 -4.62 18.13 -24.53
C ASN A 190 -3.57 18.54 -23.46
N CYS A 191 -3.43 17.78 -22.36
CA CYS A 191 -2.42 18.00 -21.33
C CYS A 191 -1.09 17.37 -21.78
N THR A 192 -0.45 17.97 -22.79
CA THR A 192 0.73 17.39 -23.43
C THR A 192 1.95 17.29 -22.50
N PHE A 193 1.97 18.00 -21.38
CA PHE A 193 3.04 17.96 -20.36
C PHE A 193 2.75 17.02 -19.20
N LEU A 194 1.65 16.27 -19.24
CA LEU A 194 1.24 15.40 -18.14
C LEU A 194 2.27 14.29 -17.92
N ARG A 195 2.86 14.27 -16.73
CA ARG A 195 3.85 13.30 -16.27
C ARG A 195 3.26 12.27 -15.31
N VAL A 196 2.33 12.73 -14.47
CA VAL A 196 1.68 11.90 -13.45
C VAL A 196 0.18 11.98 -13.63
N LEU A 197 -0.44 10.82 -13.79
CA LEU A 197 -1.89 10.66 -13.80
C LEU A 197 -2.28 9.57 -12.81
N ASP A 198 -2.80 10.00 -11.67
CA ASP A 198 -3.35 9.10 -10.66
C ASP A 198 -4.86 9.27 -10.55
N LEU A 199 -5.58 8.24 -10.92
CA LEU A 199 -7.04 8.12 -10.84
C LEU A 199 -7.45 6.91 -9.99
N SER A 200 -6.54 6.34 -9.22
CA SER A 200 -6.76 5.11 -8.46
C SER A 200 -7.87 5.26 -7.41
N HIS A 201 -8.40 4.15 -6.94
CA HIS A 201 -9.41 4.15 -5.86
C HIS A 201 -10.60 5.07 -6.17
N ASN A 202 -11.25 4.84 -7.34
CA ASN A 202 -12.44 5.57 -7.80
C ASN A 202 -13.46 4.59 -8.41
N ASP A 203 -14.57 5.11 -8.93
CA ASP A 203 -15.61 4.35 -9.63
C ASP A 203 -15.55 4.55 -11.17
N ILE A 204 -14.35 4.81 -11.70
CA ILE A 204 -14.13 5.06 -13.13
C ILE A 204 -14.38 3.78 -13.92
N SER A 205 -15.06 3.89 -15.03
CA SER A 205 -15.49 2.77 -15.88
C SER A 205 -15.09 2.97 -17.35
N GLY A 206 -15.44 2.01 -18.18
CA GLY A 206 -15.13 2.05 -19.60
C GLY A 206 -13.80 1.35 -19.92
N LYS A 207 -13.12 1.76 -20.97
CA LYS A 207 -11.86 1.17 -21.45
C LYS A 207 -10.70 2.11 -21.22
N ILE A 208 -9.50 1.55 -21.10
CA ILE A 208 -8.26 2.36 -21.15
C ILE A 208 -8.17 2.99 -22.54
N PRO A 209 -8.13 4.32 -22.64
CA PRO A 209 -8.00 4.98 -23.93
C PRO A 209 -6.63 4.74 -24.58
N TRP A 210 -6.61 4.42 -25.86
CA TRP A 210 -5.37 4.17 -26.60
C TRP A 210 -4.42 5.38 -26.61
N TRP A 211 -4.95 6.59 -26.60
CA TRP A 211 -4.17 7.83 -26.66
C TRP A 211 -3.33 8.09 -25.38
N LEU A 212 -3.63 7.44 -24.26
CA LEU A 212 -2.76 7.51 -23.08
C LEU A 212 -1.35 6.97 -23.40
N GLY A 213 -1.25 6.00 -24.30
CA GLY A 213 0.01 5.47 -24.77
C GLY A 213 0.79 6.42 -25.70
N ASP A 214 0.17 7.50 -26.18
CA ASP A 214 0.81 8.51 -27.04
C ASP A 214 1.20 9.79 -26.29
N MET A 215 0.98 9.85 -24.97
CA MET A 215 1.34 11.01 -24.12
C MET A 215 2.83 10.99 -23.80
N SER A 216 3.65 11.70 -24.57
CA SER A 216 5.12 11.59 -24.60
C SER A 216 5.83 11.82 -23.26
N TYR A 217 5.23 12.56 -22.35
CA TYR A 217 5.81 12.89 -21.05
C TYR A 217 5.26 12.04 -19.90
N LEU A 218 4.26 11.18 -20.15
CA LEU A 218 3.63 10.38 -19.11
C LEU A 218 4.63 9.34 -18.55
N GLU A 219 4.97 9.48 -17.28
CA GLU A 219 5.93 8.63 -16.56
C GLU A 219 5.21 7.69 -15.60
N ILE A 220 4.15 8.17 -14.95
CA ILE A 220 3.38 7.42 -13.94
C ILE A 220 1.91 7.44 -14.34
N LEU A 221 1.34 6.24 -14.47
CA LEU A 221 -0.08 6.03 -14.69
C LEU A 221 -0.62 5.07 -13.65
N ASP A 222 -1.48 5.58 -12.77
CA ASP A 222 -2.24 4.74 -11.84
C ASP A 222 -3.74 4.82 -12.13
N LEU A 223 -4.30 3.68 -12.51
CA LEU A 223 -5.73 3.46 -12.72
C LEU A 223 -6.24 2.32 -11.82
N SER A 224 -5.46 1.89 -10.84
CA SER A 224 -5.79 0.76 -9.98
C SER A 224 -7.08 0.99 -9.19
N MET A 225 -7.70 -0.09 -8.73
CA MET A 225 -8.91 -0.03 -7.92
C MET A 225 -10.01 0.84 -8.52
N ASN A 226 -10.43 0.46 -9.74
CA ASN A 226 -11.51 1.09 -10.48
C ASN A 226 -12.44 0.05 -11.11
N ASN A 227 -13.42 0.47 -11.90
CA ASN A 227 -14.33 -0.40 -12.66
C ASN A 227 -14.00 -0.39 -14.17
N ILE A 228 -12.72 -0.22 -14.51
CA ILE A 228 -12.24 -0.19 -15.90
C ILE A 228 -12.25 -1.60 -16.47
N SER A 229 -12.71 -1.76 -17.71
CA SER A 229 -12.92 -3.07 -18.33
C SER A 229 -12.49 -3.08 -19.80
N GLY A 230 -12.59 -4.25 -20.42
CA GLY A 230 -12.22 -4.44 -21.82
C GLY A 230 -10.76 -4.84 -22.00
N ASN A 231 -10.33 -4.93 -23.26
CA ASN A 231 -9.00 -5.40 -23.58
C ASN A 231 -7.94 -4.33 -23.31
N LEU A 232 -6.74 -4.79 -22.95
CA LEU A 232 -5.55 -3.95 -22.92
C LEU A 232 -5.32 -3.34 -24.30
N PRO A 233 -5.02 -2.03 -24.39
CA PRO A 233 -4.76 -1.40 -25.68
C PRO A 233 -3.53 -2.02 -26.36
N SER A 234 -3.64 -2.37 -27.65
CA SER A 234 -2.47 -2.76 -28.44
C SER A 234 -1.57 -1.56 -28.70
N ASN A 235 -0.26 -1.77 -28.69
CA ASN A 235 0.74 -0.73 -28.92
C ASN A 235 0.62 0.48 -27.96
N PHE A 236 0.33 0.21 -26.69
CA PHE A 236 0.11 1.24 -25.66
C PHE A 236 1.35 2.12 -25.39
N CYS A 237 2.56 1.67 -25.73
CA CYS A 237 3.78 2.33 -25.30
C CYS A 237 4.54 3.01 -26.44
N HIS A 238 4.21 4.27 -26.69
CA HIS A 238 5.08 5.22 -27.39
C HIS A 238 5.65 6.27 -26.43
N THR A 239 5.59 6.01 -25.12
CA THR A 239 5.84 6.94 -24.01
C THR A 239 7.00 6.48 -23.15
N ASN A 240 7.42 7.36 -22.25
CA ASN A 240 8.43 7.09 -21.22
C ASN A 240 7.82 6.53 -19.92
N ILE A 241 6.72 5.78 -19.98
CA ILE A 241 6.05 5.22 -18.80
C ILE A 241 7.03 4.33 -18.05
N GLN A 242 7.27 4.70 -16.79
CA GLN A 242 8.12 3.99 -15.84
C GLN A 242 7.30 3.17 -14.84
N LYS A 243 6.14 3.70 -14.41
CA LYS A 243 5.29 3.04 -13.44
C LYS A 243 3.87 2.93 -13.99
N LEU A 244 3.37 1.70 -14.07
CA LEU A 244 2.05 1.38 -14.60
C LEU A 244 1.29 0.50 -13.61
N TYR A 245 0.28 1.09 -12.96
CA TYR A 245 -0.59 0.42 -11.99
C TYR A 245 -2.00 0.31 -12.57
N LEU A 246 -2.44 -0.91 -12.81
CA LEU A 246 -3.73 -1.25 -13.40
C LEU A 246 -4.47 -2.31 -12.58
N SER A 247 -4.00 -2.62 -11.37
CA SER A 247 -4.54 -3.67 -10.53
C SER A 247 -5.99 -3.43 -10.12
N ARG A 248 -6.67 -4.50 -9.72
CA ARG A 248 -8.05 -4.46 -9.20
C ARG A 248 -9.02 -3.72 -10.12
N ASN A 249 -9.12 -4.24 -11.36
CA ASN A 249 -10.03 -3.77 -12.41
C ASN A 249 -10.70 -4.97 -13.12
N GLY A 250 -11.48 -4.70 -14.17
CA GLY A 250 -12.09 -5.72 -15.03
C GLY A 250 -11.36 -5.90 -16.38
N LEU A 251 -10.05 -5.66 -16.43
CA LEU A 251 -9.26 -5.75 -17.65
C LEU A 251 -9.16 -7.20 -18.12
N GLN A 252 -9.22 -7.39 -19.44
CA GLN A 252 -9.20 -8.72 -20.07
C GLN A 252 -8.35 -8.75 -21.33
N GLY A 253 -8.24 -9.91 -21.95
CA GLY A 253 -7.45 -10.12 -23.16
C GLY A 253 -6.02 -10.52 -22.84
N SER A 254 -5.19 -10.60 -23.87
CA SER A 254 -3.81 -11.12 -23.77
C SER A 254 -2.80 -10.00 -23.65
N LEU A 255 -1.71 -10.26 -22.91
CA LEU A 255 -0.54 -9.38 -22.85
C LEU A 255 0.22 -9.28 -24.18
N LYS A 256 -0.06 -10.16 -25.14
CA LYS A 256 0.77 -10.40 -26.34
C LYS A 256 1.20 -9.13 -27.05
N ASP A 257 0.30 -8.15 -27.21
CA ASP A 257 0.56 -6.95 -28.01
C ASP A 257 0.40 -5.64 -27.20
N ALA A 258 0.13 -5.76 -25.88
CA ALA A 258 -0.29 -4.60 -25.09
C ALA A 258 0.85 -3.62 -24.77
N PHE A 259 1.95 -4.11 -24.24
CA PHE A 259 3.03 -3.26 -23.70
C PHE A 259 4.35 -3.40 -24.47
N TYR A 260 4.32 -3.96 -25.66
CA TYR A 260 5.51 -4.04 -26.51
C TYR A 260 6.02 -2.64 -26.83
N GLY A 261 7.23 -2.32 -26.33
CA GLY A 261 7.81 -0.99 -26.50
C GLY A 261 7.97 -0.19 -25.21
N CYS A 262 7.35 -0.61 -24.09
CA CYS A 262 7.49 0.04 -22.78
C CYS A 262 8.85 -0.27 -22.12
N PHE A 263 9.95 0.04 -22.76
CA PHE A 263 11.29 -0.41 -22.32
C PHE A 263 11.77 0.27 -21.04
N GLU A 264 11.18 1.40 -20.66
CA GLU A 264 11.51 2.16 -19.45
C GLU A 264 10.75 1.71 -18.20
N LEU A 265 9.88 0.67 -18.32
CA LEU A 265 9.09 0.19 -17.19
C LEU A 265 9.96 -0.31 -16.03
N ILE A 266 9.70 0.23 -14.87
CA ILE A 266 10.22 -0.17 -13.56
C ILE A 266 9.18 -1.00 -12.81
N VAL A 267 7.89 -0.59 -12.91
CA VAL A 267 6.75 -1.25 -12.26
C VAL A 267 5.70 -1.61 -13.30
N LEU A 268 5.25 -2.86 -13.27
CA LEU A 268 4.07 -3.33 -13.99
C LEU A 268 3.18 -4.10 -13.03
N ASP A 269 2.08 -3.48 -12.59
CA ASP A 269 1.05 -4.13 -11.77
C ASP A 269 -0.25 -4.28 -12.55
N LEU A 270 -0.61 -5.52 -12.84
CA LEU A 270 -1.86 -5.95 -13.47
C LEU A 270 -2.64 -6.92 -12.58
N SER A 271 -2.28 -7.04 -11.31
CA SER A 271 -2.89 -8.02 -10.41
C SER A 271 -4.42 -7.83 -10.29
N HIS A 272 -5.11 -8.90 -9.91
CA HIS A 272 -6.57 -8.85 -9.70
C HIS A 272 -7.35 -8.32 -10.92
N ASN A 273 -7.13 -8.94 -12.07
CA ASN A 273 -7.83 -8.67 -13.32
C ASN A 273 -8.29 -9.98 -14.00
N ASN A 274 -8.79 -9.90 -15.22
CA ASN A 274 -9.19 -11.07 -16.02
C ASN A 274 -8.26 -11.28 -17.24
N VAL A 275 -6.98 -10.95 -17.10
CA VAL A 275 -5.97 -11.07 -18.17
C VAL A 275 -5.73 -12.55 -18.48
N THR A 276 -5.66 -12.89 -19.78
CA THR A 276 -5.55 -14.26 -20.29
C THR A 276 -4.30 -14.47 -21.16
N GLY A 277 -4.10 -15.68 -21.65
CA GLY A 277 -3.01 -16.03 -22.55
C GLY A 277 -1.68 -16.21 -21.79
N SER A 278 -0.56 -16.04 -22.48
CA SER A 278 0.78 -16.29 -21.90
C SER A 278 1.54 -15.01 -21.63
N ILE A 279 2.50 -15.06 -20.69
CA ILE A 279 3.50 -14.01 -20.51
C ILE A 279 4.37 -14.00 -21.78
N PRO A 280 4.43 -12.87 -22.51
CA PRO A 280 5.11 -12.85 -23.80
C PRO A 280 6.65 -12.85 -23.66
N PRO A 281 7.39 -13.46 -24.61
CA PRO A 281 8.86 -13.48 -24.56
C PRO A 281 9.52 -12.09 -24.58
N TRP A 282 8.85 -11.07 -25.13
CA TRP A 282 9.38 -9.72 -25.17
C TRP A 282 9.50 -9.07 -23.77
N ILE A 283 8.85 -9.62 -22.73
CA ILE A 283 9.01 -9.17 -21.34
C ILE A 283 10.49 -9.08 -20.94
N GLY A 284 11.32 -9.99 -21.44
CA GLY A 284 12.77 -10.00 -21.18
C GLY A 284 13.55 -8.81 -21.77
N LYS A 285 12.89 -7.88 -22.48
CA LYS A 285 13.48 -6.63 -22.97
C LYS A 285 13.36 -5.47 -21.97
N PHE A 286 12.58 -5.63 -20.90
CA PHE A 286 12.34 -4.59 -19.90
C PHE A 286 13.49 -4.55 -18.89
N SER A 287 14.67 -4.09 -19.33
CA SER A 287 15.90 -4.14 -18.53
C SER A 287 15.83 -3.41 -17.18
N GLN A 288 14.91 -2.46 -17.04
CA GLN A 288 14.71 -1.67 -15.82
C GLN A 288 13.65 -2.24 -14.89
N LEU A 289 12.90 -3.28 -15.33
CA LEU A 289 11.77 -3.81 -14.57
C LEU A 289 12.23 -4.40 -13.24
N SER A 290 11.74 -3.81 -12.16
CA SER A 290 12.02 -4.20 -10.78
C SER A 290 10.83 -4.92 -10.12
N TYR A 291 9.60 -4.58 -10.52
CA TYR A 291 8.37 -5.10 -9.93
C TYR A 291 7.44 -5.61 -11.02
N LEU A 292 7.22 -6.93 -11.04
CA LEU A 292 6.32 -7.60 -11.97
C LEU A 292 5.22 -8.29 -11.18
N ILE A 293 4.04 -7.68 -11.11
CA ILE A 293 2.90 -8.12 -10.32
C ILE A 293 1.74 -8.48 -11.26
N LEU A 294 1.55 -9.78 -11.49
CA LEU A 294 0.53 -10.34 -12.39
C LEU A 294 -0.39 -11.31 -11.64
N GLY A 295 -0.33 -11.36 -10.32
CA GLY A 295 -1.11 -12.27 -9.50
C GLY A 295 -2.62 -12.10 -9.68
N HIS A 296 -3.40 -13.15 -9.40
CA HIS A 296 -4.85 -13.15 -9.50
C HIS A 296 -5.37 -12.77 -10.90
N ASN A 297 -4.99 -13.55 -11.90
CA ASN A 297 -5.40 -13.45 -13.29
C ASN A 297 -5.71 -14.81 -13.89
N ASN A 298 -5.94 -14.88 -15.20
CA ASN A 298 -6.17 -16.12 -15.95
C ASN A 298 -5.01 -16.42 -16.92
N ILE A 299 -3.77 -16.07 -16.53
CA ILE A 299 -2.58 -16.26 -17.35
C ILE A 299 -2.22 -17.75 -17.36
N GLU A 300 -1.94 -18.28 -18.55
CA GLU A 300 -1.69 -19.70 -18.78
C GLU A 300 -0.32 -19.95 -19.44
N ALA A 301 -0.03 -21.21 -19.80
CA ALA A 301 1.20 -21.65 -20.43
C ALA A 301 2.41 -21.67 -19.47
N LYS A 302 3.62 -21.72 -20.03
CA LYS A 302 4.87 -21.77 -19.27
C LYS A 302 5.41 -20.38 -19.00
N ILE A 303 6.10 -20.22 -17.89
CA ILE A 303 6.91 -19.03 -17.63
C ILE A 303 7.99 -18.92 -18.71
N PRO A 304 8.08 -17.81 -19.47
CA PRO A 304 9.02 -17.69 -20.58
C PRO A 304 10.45 -17.56 -20.06
N ILE A 305 11.39 -18.29 -20.69
CA ILE A 305 12.80 -18.27 -20.31
C ILE A 305 13.41 -16.86 -20.35
N GLN A 306 12.84 -15.97 -21.17
CA GLN A 306 13.29 -14.57 -21.30
C GLN A 306 13.09 -13.76 -20.03
N LEU A 307 12.26 -14.22 -19.08
CA LEU A 307 12.16 -13.60 -17.76
C LEU A 307 13.51 -13.59 -17.02
N CYS A 308 14.38 -14.54 -17.34
CA CYS A 308 15.74 -14.63 -16.80
C CYS A 308 16.69 -13.51 -17.27
N ASN A 309 16.30 -12.75 -18.28
CA ASN A 309 17.09 -11.59 -18.75
C ASN A 309 16.89 -10.36 -17.84
N LEU A 310 15.87 -10.38 -16.98
CA LEU A 310 15.53 -9.27 -16.09
C LEU A 310 16.41 -9.32 -14.83
N THR A 311 17.51 -8.60 -14.84
CA THR A 311 18.49 -8.59 -13.76
C THR A 311 18.15 -7.66 -12.60
N GLN A 312 17.14 -6.79 -12.77
CA GLN A 312 16.72 -5.79 -11.79
C GLN A 312 15.45 -6.20 -11.01
N LEU A 313 14.91 -7.40 -11.29
CA LEU A 313 13.70 -7.86 -10.60
C LEU A 313 13.93 -8.02 -9.10
N SER A 314 13.06 -7.40 -8.32
CA SER A 314 13.02 -7.42 -6.87
C SER A 314 11.78 -8.18 -6.38
N LEU A 315 10.60 -7.87 -6.94
CA LEU A 315 9.37 -8.59 -6.65
C LEU A 315 8.78 -9.22 -7.91
N ILE A 316 8.43 -10.50 -7.79
CA ILE A 316 7.73 -11.25 -8.81
C ILE A 316 6.51 -11.89 -8.16
N ASP A 317 5.33 -11.45 -8.55
CA ASP A 317 4.07 -12.10 -8.18
C ASP A 317 3.37 -12.61 -9.43
N LEU A 318 3.34 -13.92 -9.59
CA LEU A 318 2.60 -14.64 -10.63
C LEU A 318 1.56 -15.58 -10.00
N SER A 319 1.23 -15.39 -8.73
CA SER A 319 0.33 -16.23 -7.96
C SER A 319 -1.09 -16.26 -8.53
N HIS A 320 -1.87 -17.26 -8.14
CA HIS A 320 -3.29 -17.35 -8.55
C HIS A 320 -3.50 -17.16 -10.06
N ASN A 321 -2.83 -18.02 -10.85
CA ASN A 321 -2.93 -18.08 -12.30
C ASN A 321 -3.05 -19.54 -12.78
N HIS A 322 -2.96 -19.79 -14.06
CA HIS A 322 -2.96 -21.14 -14.67
C HIS A 322 -1.61 -21.51 -15.29
N LEU A 323 -0.52 -20.94 -14.75
CA LEU A 323 0.83 -21.20 -15.24
C LEU A 323 1.21 -22.67 -15.02
N SER A 324 1.93 -23.25 -15.99
CA SER A 324 2.30 -24.66 -16.00
C SER A 324 3.78 -24.87 -16.32
N GLY A 325 4.22 -26.13 -16.26
CA GLY A 325 5.61 -26.49 -16.54
C GLY A 325 6.55 -26.25 -15.36
N PRO A 326 7.87 -26.33 -15.56
CA PRO A 326 8.85 -26.23 -14.48
C PRO A 326 9.13 -24.78 -14.08
N ILE A 327 9.56 -24.60 -12.83
CA ILE A 327 10.16 -23.34 -12.36
C ILE A 327 11.49 -23.16 -13.07
N LEU A 328 11.78 -21.95 -13.52
CA LEU A 328 13.02 -21.64 -14.22
C LEU A 328 14.21 -21.56 -13.23
N PRO A 329 15.32 -22.27 -13.47
CA PRO A 329 16.50 -22.22 -12.59
C PRO A 329 17.22 -20.86 -12.60
N CYS A 330 16.97 -20.05 -13.60
CA CYS A 330 17.59 -18.74 -13.79
C CYS A 330 16.76 -17.56 -13.27
N LEU A 331 15.63 -17.79 -12.60
CA LEU A 331 14.89 -16.71 -11.95
C LEU A 331 15.79 -16.01 -10.94
N ARG A 332 15.73 -14.69 -10.96
CA ARG A 332 16.48 -13.83 -10.05
C ARG A 332 15.54 -12.89 -9.33
N SER A 333 15.87 -12.59 -8.10
CA SER A 333 15.25 -11.52 -7.30
C SER A 333 16.35 -10.87 -6.51
N THR A 334 16.55 -9.57 -6.68
CA THR A 334 17.63 -8.82 -6.06
C THR A 334 17.06 -7.64 -5.30
N SER A 335 17.62 -7.32 -4.11
CA SER A 335 17.25 -6.07 -3.44
C SER A 335 17.87 -4.88 -4.16
N ASN A 336 17.11 -3.77 -4.27
CA ASN A 336 17.57 -2.53 -4.90
C ASN A 336 18.50 -1.69 -3.99
N SER A 337 18.99 -2.26 -2.87
CA SER A 337 19.83 -1.57 -1.88
C SER A 337 21.12 -0.97 -2.44
N TYR A 338 21.62 -1.48 -3.55
CA TYR A 338 22.83 -0.96 -4.20
C TYR A 338 22.65 0.33 -5.00
N ARG A 339 21.40 0.73 -5.35
CA ARG A 339 21.15 1.96 -6.13
C ARG A 339 21.39 3.27 -5.35
N GLN A 340 21.46 3.21 -4.00
CA GLN A 340 21.67 4.41 -3.17
C GLN A 340 23.14 4.77 -2.94
N GLN A 341 24.10 3.96 -3.38
CA GLN A 341 25.54 4.22 -3.13
C GLN A 341 26.26 5.06 -4.19
N ASP A 342 25.68 5.22 -5.38
CA ASP A 342 26.22 6.17 -6.34
C ASP A 342 25.63 7.56 -6.08
N GLY A 343 26.35 8.36 -5.30
CA GLY A 343 26.01 9.72 -4.90
C GLY A 343 25.99 10.74 -6.06
N SER A 344 25.43 10.39 -7.19
CA SER A 344 25.10 11.31 -8.27
C SER A 344 23.75 11.98 -7.97
N TYR A 345 23.79 13.05 -7.21
CA TYR A 345 22.71 14.03 -7.12
C TYR A 345 22.53 14.74 -8.47
N ASN A 346 21.98 14.07 -9.46
CA ASN A 346 21.41 14.77 -10.61
C ASN A 346 20.03 15.26 -10.21
N ALA A 347 19.93 16.57 -10.12
CA ALA A 347 18.76 17.35 -9.75
C ALA A 347 17.62 17.20 -10.75
N SER A 348 16.92 16.13 -10.65
CA SER A 348 15.49 15.91 -10.87
C SER A 348 15.17 14.60 -10.16
N ALA A 349 14.95 14.71 -8.85
CA ALA A 349 14.37 13.59 -8.11
C ALA A 349 13.08 13.22 -8.86
N PRO A 350 12.91 11.95 -9.30
CA PRO A 350 11.62 11.54 -9.81
C PRO A 350 10.61 11.85 -8.70
N VAL A 351 9.49 12.45 -9.06
CA VAL A 351 8.35 12.63 -8.17
C VAL A 351 8.12 11.28 -7.52
N SER A 352 8.44 11.17 -6.23
CA SER A 352 8.32 9.92 -5.49
C SER A 352 6.87 9.73 -5.09
N MET A 353 6.02 9.45 -6.08
CA MET A 353 4.78 8.77 -5.77
C MET A 353 5.14 7.29 -5.66
N ASP A 354 5.46 6.91 -4.45
CA ASP A 354 5.63 5.51 -4.09
C ASP A 354 4.24 4.95 -3.82
N GLU A 355 3.49 4.72 -4.91
CA GLU A 355 2.23 3.99 -4.82
C GLU A 355 2.46 2.65 -4.13
N PRO A 356 1.56 2.27 -3.22
CA PRO A 356 1.71 1.04 -2.48
C PRO A 356 1.59 -0.15 -3.41
N LEU A 357 2.57 -1.06 -3.38
CA LEU A 357 2.48 -2.37 -4.02
C LEU A 357 2.00 -3.40 -3.00
N GLU A 358 0.92 -4.11 -3.32
CA GLU A 358 0.47 -5.24 -2.52
C GLU A 358 1.34 -6.47 -2.82
N PHE A 359 1.86 -7.10 -1.78
CA PHE A 359 2.56 -8.37 -1.87
C PHE A 359 2.26 -9.25 -0.65
N THR A 360 2.02 -10.54 -0.91
CA THR A 360 1.67 -11.49 0.16
C THR A 360 2.92 -12.00 0.86
N THR A 361 3.04 -11.71 2.15
CA THR A 361 4.06 -12.26 3.02
C THR A 361 3.43 -12.86 4.26
N LYS A 362 3.99 -13.97 4.75
CA LYS A 362 3.52 -14.61 6.01
C LYS A 362 2.01 -14.91 5.97
N SER A 363 1.48 -15.28 4.79
CA SER A 363 0.05 -15.54 4.51
C SER A 363 -0.87 -14.31 4.68
N ILE A 364 -0.32 -13.11 4.70
CA ILE A 364 -1.05 -11.84 4.78
C ILE A 364 -0.56 -10.94 3.64
N SER A 365 -1.49 -10.30 2.93
CA SER A 365 -1.15 -9.26 1.95
C SER A 365 -0.85 -7.96 2.66
N TYR A 366 0.33 -7.43 2.44
CA TYR A 366 0.77 -6.13 2.94
C TYR A 366 0.94 -5.16 1.79
N SER A 367 0.70 -3.90 2.10
CA SER A 367 0.97 -2.79 1.21
C SER A 367 2.34 -2.19 1.53
N TYR A 368 3.27 -2.28 0.59
CA TYR A 368 4.64 -1.80 0.74
C TYR A 368 4.84 -0.50 -0.02
N GLN A 369 5.40 0.51 0.65
CA GLN A 369 5.60 1.86 0.08
C GLN A 369 7.03 2.37 0.31
N GLY A 370 7.47 3.28 -0.52
CA GLY A 370 8.66 4.08 -0.34
C GLY A 370 9.94 3.27 -0.23
N SER A 371 10.79 3.67 0.70
CA SER A 371 12.08 3.02 0.91
C SER A 371 11.97 1.54 1.30
N MET A 372 10.84 1.09 1.85
CA MET A 372 10.60 -0.32 2.18
C MET A 372 10.68 -1.21 0.95
N LEU A 373 10.13 -0.75 -0.19
CA LEU A 373 10.19 -1.49 -1.45
C LEU A 373 11.62 -1.69 -1.97
N SER A 374 12.53 -0.76 -1.70
CA SER A 374 13.92 -0.86 -2.16
C SER A 374 14.73 -1.95 -1.45
N TYR A 375 14.35 -2.31 -0.23
CA TYR A 375 15.02 -3.35 0.56
C TYR A 375 14.33 -4.71 0.48
N PHE A 376 13.11 -4.76 -0.03
CA PHE A 376 12.29 -5.96 -0.02
C PHE A 376 12.38 -6.71 -1.35
N SER A 377 12.54 -8.02 -1.29
CA SER A 377 12.60 -8.89 -2.46
C SER A 377 11.81 -10.17 -2.22
N GLY A 378 11.11 -10.65 -3.24
CA GLY A 378 10.24 -11.81 -3.09
C GLY A 378 9.80 -12.44 -4.40
N ILE A 379 9.50 -13.73 -4.33
CA ILE A 379 8.91 -14.50 -5.43
C ILE A 379 7.66 -15.22 -4.92
N ASP A 380 6.52 -14.91 -5.49
CA ASP A 380 5.26 -15.64 -5.28
C ASP A 380 4.82 -16.30 -6.60
N LEU A 381 4.84 -17.63 -6.63
CA LEU A 381 4.35 -18.46 -7.72
C LEU A 381 3.21 -19.37 -7.24
N SER A 382 2.61 -19.10 -6.12
CA SER A 382 1.59 -19.95 -5.50
C SER A 382 0.31 -20.07 -6.33
N CYS A 383 -0.49 -21.07 -6.04
CA CYS A 383 -1.79 -21.27 -6.68
C CYS A 383 -1.69 -21.28 -8.22
N ASN A 384 -0.86 -22.19 -8.76
CA ASN A 384 -0.65 -22.41 -10.18
C ASN A 384 -0.64 -23.93 -10.49
N HIS A 385 -0.30 -24.31 -11.70
CA HIS A 385 -0.15 -25.71 -12.15
C HIS A 385 1.32 -26.07 -12.42
N LEU A 386 2.26 -25.45 -11.70
CA LEU A 386 3.69 -25.69 -11.89
C LEU A 386 4.06 -27.12 -11.50
N THR A 387 4.98 -27.71 -12.26
CA THR A 387 5.39 -29.11 -12.14
C THR A 387 6.91 -29.28 -12.10
N GLY A 388 7.38 -30.49 -11.87
CA GLY A 388 8.80 -30.79 -11.85
C GLY A 388 9.43 -30.54 -10.48
N ARG A 389 10.77 -30.51 -10.42
CA ARG A 389 11.52 -30.29 -9.19
C ARG A 389 11.73 -28.79 -8.95
N ILE A 390 11.87 -28.43 -7.70
CA ILE A 390 12.33 -27.08 -7.33
C ILE A 390 13.80 -26.99 -7.72
N PRO A 391 14.20 -26.00 -8.54
CA PRO A 391 15.60 -25.84 -8.94
C PRO A 391 16.50 -25.51 -7.74
N THR A 392 17.66 -26.17 -7.66
CA THR A 392 18.66 -25.91 -6.61
C THR A 392 19.25 -24.51 -6.67
N GLU A 393 19.23 -23.91 -7.85
CA GLU A 393 19.71 -22.56 -8.15
C GLU A 393 18.93 -21.46 -7.45
N ILE A 394 17.69 -21.71 -7.03
CA ILE A 394 16.91 -20.78 -6.19
C ILE A 394 17.63 -20.51 -4.87
N GLY A 395 18.39 -21.48 -4.35
CA GLY A 395 19.25 -21.28 -3.18
C GLY A 395 20.35 -20.22 -3.35
N ASN A 396 20.59 -19.73 -4.57
CA ASN A 396 21.55 -18.64 -4.82
C ASN A 396 20.93 -17.23 -4.61
N LEU A 397 19.63 -17.14 -4.32
CA LEU A 397 18.91 -15.87 -4.09
C LEU A 397 19.08 -15.44 -2.63
N ASN A 398 20.30 -15.20 -2.19
CA ASN A 398 20.66 -14.96 -0.80
C ASN A 398 20.02 -13.71 -0.16
N GLU A 399 19.51 -12.79 -0.96
CA GLU A 399 18.82 -11.55 -0.51
C GLU A 399 17.29 -11.65 -0.50
N ILE A 400 16.73 -12.80 -0.89
CA ILE A 400 15.27 -12.95 -0.95
C ILE A 400 14.65 -13.03 0.45
N HIS A 401 13.57 -12.29 0.66
CA HIS A 401 12.83 -12.27 1.93
C HIS A 401 11.63 -13.22 1.93
N VAL A 402 11.01 -13.42 0.76
CA VAL A 402 9.81 -14.23 0.62
C VAL A 402 9.93 -15.18 -0.58
N LEU A 403 9.66 -16.45 -0.34
CA LEU A 403 9.49 -17.46 -1.38
C LEU A 403 8.21 -18.26 -1.12
N ASN A 404 7.22 -18.07 -1.97
CA ASN A 404 5.96 -18.79 -1.91
C ASN A 404 5.78 -19.64 -3.18
N LEU A 405 5.81 -20.96 -3.03
CA LEU A 405 5.61 -21.94 -4.08
C LEU A 405 4.39 -22.86 -3.78
N SER A 406 3.57 -22.49 -2.83
CA SER A 406 2.46 -23.30 -2.34
C SER A 406 1.39 -23.55 -3.40
N HIS A 407 0.54 -24.55 -3.18
CA HIS A 407 -0.58 -24.86 -4.08
C HIS A 407 -0.16 -25.03 -5.55
N ASN A 408 0.78 -25.97 -5.78
CA ASN A 408 1.28 -26.36 -7.11
C ASN A 408 1.35 -27.88 -7.22
N SER A 409 1.95 -28.39 -8.28
CA SER A 409 2.20 -29.84 -8.50
C SER A 409 3.70 -30.17 -8.48
N LEU A 410 4.47 -29.45 -7.65
CA LEU A 410 5.92 -29.62 -7.56
C LEU A 410 6.28 -30.97 -6.92
N THR A 411 7.38 -31.57 -7.38
CA THR A 411 7.83 -32.89 -6.98
C THR A 411 9.32 -32.87 -6.58
N GLY A 412 9.82 -34.01 -6.09
CA GLY A 412 11.22 -34.12 -5.69
C GLY A 412 11.44 -33.67 -4.26
N GLU A 413 12.67 -33.37 -3.92
CA GLU A 413 13.09 -33.02 -2.56
C GLU A 413 13.16 -31.51 -2.39
N ILE A 414 13.05 -31.02 -1.16
CA ILE A 414 13.35 -29.64 -0.80
C ILE A 414 14.86 -29.44 -0.97
N PRO A 415 15.32 -28.48 -1.78
CA PRO A 415 16.74 -28.27 -2.01
C PRO A 415 17.49 -27.90 -0.72
N ALA A 416 18.58 -28.61 -0.41
CA ALA A 416 19.44 -28.26 0.72
C ALA A 416 20.10 -26.88 0.55
N SER A 417 20.27 -26.42 -0.71
CA SER A 417 20.78 -25.08 -1.05
C SER A 417 19.93 -23.93 -0.51
N PHE A 418 18.68 -24.19 -0.11
CA PHE A 418 17.84 -23.18 0.53
C PHE A 418 18.42 -22.66 1.85
N SER A 419 19.36 -23.41 2.47
CA SER A 419 20.12 -22.92 3.63
C SER A 419 20.94 -21.64 3.35
N ASN A 420 21.18 -21.32 2.06
CA ASN A 420 21.89 -20.10 1.67
C ASN A 420 20.97 -18.86 1.57
N LEU A 421 19.67 -19.02 1.71
CA LEU A 421 18.69 -17.91 1.67
C LEU A 421 18.73 -17.13 3.01
N HIS A 422 19.84 -16.47 3.30
CA HIS A 422 20.12 -15.92 4.62
C HIS A 422 19.14 -14.85 5.08
N GLN A 423 18.49 -14.13 4.15
CA GLN A 423 17.53 -13.06 4.44
C GLN A 423 16.07 -13.54 4.44
N ILE A 424 15.82 -14.83 4.19
CA ILE A 424 14.45 -15.34 4.07
C ILE A 424 13.69 -15.23 5.38
N GLU A 425 12.53 -14.60 5.32
CA GLU A 425 11.60 -14.47 6.44
C GLU A 425 10.37 -15.39 6.29
N SER A 426 9.96 -15.68 5.06
CA SER A 426 8.79 -16.49 4.77
C SER A 426 9.07 -17.49 3.66
N LEU A 427 8.91 -18.78 3.97
CA LEU A 427 9.06 -19.89 3.02
C LEU A 427 7.81 -20.78 3.08
N ASP A 428 6.98 -20.72 2.02
CA ASP A 428 5.79 -21.56 1.89
C ASP A 428 5.92 -22.51 0.69
N LEU A 429 5.96 -23.81 0.98
CA LEU A 429 6.03 -24.92 0.03
C LEU A 429 4.81 -25.84 0.16
N SER A 430 3.78 -25.45 0.90
CA SER A 430 2.62 -26.27 1.23
C SER A 430 1.80 -26.67 -0.01
N TYR A 431 0.97 -27.68 0.13
CA TYR A 431 0.08 -28.16 -0.94
C TYR A 431 0.84 -28.43 -2.25
N ASN A 432 1.80 -29.36 -2.19
CA ASN A 432 2.59 -29.85 -3.33
C ASN A 432 2.77 -31.38 -3.25
N ASN A 433 3.58 -31.96 -4.12
CA ASN A 433 3.92 -33.39 -4.13
C ASN A 433 5.41 -33.61 -3.74
N LEU A 434 5.96 -32.77 -2.87
CA LEU A 434 7.35 -32.88 -2.43
C LEU A 434 7.57 -34.12 -1.58
N LYS A 435 8.75 -34.73 -1.69
CA LYS A 435 9.13 -35.97 -0.99
C LYS A 435 10.52 -35.84 -0.36
N GLY A 436 10.93 -36.89 0.37
CA GLY A 436 12.20 -36.88 1.09
C GLY A 436 12.07 -36.19 2.44
N SER A 437 13.17 -35.85 3.07
CA SER A 437 13.21 -35.22 4.39
C SER A 437 13.32 -33.70 4.29
N ILE A 438 12.93 -33.01 5.35
CA ILE A 438 13.27 -31.59 5.53
C ILE A 438 14.80 -31.51 5.76
N PRO A 439 15.55 -30.80 4.89
CA PRO A 439 16.99 -30.70 5.05
C PRO A 439 17.37 -30.06 6.38
N SER A 440 18.23 -30.73 7.16
CA SER A 440 18.68 -30.18 8.46
C SER A 440 19.43 -28.86 8.34
N GLN A 441 20.04 -28.59 7.18
CA GLN A 441 20.73 -27.35 6.87
C GLN A 441 19.82 -26.12 6.94
N LEU A 442 18.50 -26.27 6.73
CA LEU A 442 17.54 -25.16 6.82
C LEU A 442 17.47 -24.56 8.22
N THR A 443 17.93 -25.27 9.24
CA THR A 443 18.00 -24.74 10.62
C THR A 443 18.99 -23.57 10.76
N GLU A 444 19.82 -23.30 9.76
CA GLU A 444 20.71 -22.14 9.72
C GLU A 444 20.00 -20.83 9.33
N LEU A 445 18.76 -20.89 8.88
CA LEU A 445 17.95 -19.73 8.48
C LEU A 445 17.43 -18.98 9.73
N ASN A 446 18.20 -18.02 10.22
CA ASN A 446 17.94 -17.35 11.49
C ASN A 446 16.80 -16.32 11.42
N PHE A 447 16.47 -15.78 10.23
CA PHE A 447 15.40 -14.80 10.04
C PHE A 447 14.06 -15.43 9.67
N LEU A 448 14.01 -16.76 9.49
CA LEU A 448 12.81 -17.47 9.06
C LEU A 448 11.70 -17.38 10.12
N ALA A 449 10.71 -16.55 9.86
CA ALA A 449 9.58 -16.33 10.76
C ALA A 449 8.36 -17.20 10.41
N VAL A 450 8.20 -17.56 9.12
CA VAL A 450 7.15 -18.44 8.64
C VAL A 450 7.75 -19.54 7.78
N PHE A 451 7.45 -20.78 8.16
CA PHE A 451 7.79 -21.98 7.41
C PHE A 451 6.57 -22.87 7.27
N ASN A 452 6.23 -23.23 6.06
CA ASN A 452 5.07 -24.09 5.80
C ASN A 452 5.41 -25.13 4.73
N VAL A 453 5.33 -26.40 5.10
CA VAL A 453 5.49 -27.55 4.21
C VAL A 453 4.29 -28.52 4.30
N SER A 454 3.19 -28.05 4.87
CA SER A 454 1.99 -28.85 5.06
C SER A 454 1.45 -29.42 3.73
N TYR A 455 0.73 -30.52 3.82
CA TYR A 455 0.10 -31.17 2.66
C TYR A 455 1.09 -31.46 1.51
N ASN A 456 2.13 -32.22 1.84
CA ASN A 456 3.12 -32.79 0.92
C ASN A 456 3.26 -34.32 1.18
N ASN A 457 4.27 -34.95 0.58
CA ASN A 457 4.61 -36.35 0.80
C ASN A 457 6.02 -36.48 1.45
N LEU A 458 6.31 -35.57 2.38
CA LEU A 458 7.58 -35.53 3.10
C LEU A 458 7.64 -36.63 4.16
N SER A 459 8.86 -37.06 4.50
CA SER A 459 9.12 -38.14 5.44
C SER A 459 10.30 -37.80 6.35
N GLY A 460 10.48 -38.59 7.43
CA GLY A 460 11.61 -38.43 8.33
C GLY A 460 11.29 -37.54 9.54
N LYS A 461 12.34 -37.26 10.33
CA LYS A 461 12.22 -36.48 11.55
C LYS A 461 12.19 -34.98 11.24
N ILE A 462 11.24 -34.25 11.87
CA ILE A 462 11.18 -32.80 11.84
C ILE A 462 12.41 -32.26 12.60
N PRO A 463 13.16 -31.28 12.03
CA PRO A 463 14.20 -30.58 12.78
C PRO A 463 13.56 -29.81 13.98
N ASP A 464 14.12 -30.00 15.18
CA ASP A 464 13.59 -29.40 16.41
C ASP A 464 14.68 -28.58 17.12
N VAL A 465 15.24 -27.62 16.37
CA VAL A 465 16.31 -26.74 16.87
C VAL A 465 16.16 -25.34 16.26
N LYS A 466 16.65 -24.32 16.97
CA LYS A 466 16.62 -22.91 16.57
C LYS A 466 15.20 -22.46 16.19
N GLN A 467 15.00 -21.77 15.07
CA GLN A 467 13.70 -21.30 14.60
C GLN A 467 12.69 -22.44 14.35
N PHE A 468 13.17 -23.61 13.96
CA PHE A 468 12.28 -24.76 13.68
C PHE A 468 11.54 -25.27 14.92
N ALA A 469 12.06 -25.02 16.12
CA ALA A 469 11.38 -25.35 17.38
C ALA A 469 10.19 -24.42 17.69
N THR A 470 10.01 -23.33 16.94
CA THR A 470 8.92 -22.35 17.15
C THR A 470 7.72 -22.57 16.23
N PHE A 471 7.86 -23.36 15.17
CA PHE A 471 6.78 -23.62 14.24
C PHE A 471 5.80 -24.65 14.79
N ASP A 472 4.53 -24.40 14.63
CA ASP A 472 3.45 -25.24 15.14
C ASP A 472 3.10 -26.43 14.21
N GLU A 473 2.15 -27.26 14.65
CA GLU A 473 1.68 -28.42 13.90
C GLU A 473 1.16 -28.04 12.51
N SER A 474 0.55 -26.86 12.35
CA SER A 474 -0.04 -26.43 11.07
C SER A 474 0.98 -26.37 9.95
N SER A 475 2.23 -26.04 10.26
CA SER A 475 3.35 -25.96 9.31
C SER A 475 3.73 -27.32 8.68
N TYR A 476 3.39 -28.42 9.31
CA TYR A 476 3.85 -29.77 8.93
C TYR A 476 2.73 -30.75 8.62
N ARG A 477 1.48 -30.46 9.03
CA ARG A 477 0.36 -31.38 8.91
C ARG A 477 0.15 -31.85 7.47
N GLY A 478 -0.53 -32.98 7.30
CA GLY A 478 -0.79 -33.54 5.96
C GLY A 478 0.39 -34.31 5.35
N ASN A 479 1.53 -34.42 6.03
CA ASN A 479 2.64 -35.27 5.66
C ASN A 479 2.60 -36.58 6.46
N LEU A 480 2.20 -37.69 5.83
CA LEU A 480 1.95 -38.96 6.52
C LEU A 480 3.19 -39.54 7.21
N PHE A 481 4.37 -39.33 6.64
CA PHE A 481 5.60 -39.98 7.04
C PHE A 481 6.56 -39.03 7.80
N LEU A 482 6.13 -37.77 8.10
CA LEU A 482 6.85 -36.89 9.03
C LEU A 482 6.53 -37.26 10.48
N TYR A 483 7.52 -37.18 11.36
CA TYR A 483 7.39 -37.47 12.77
C TYR A 483 8.29 -36.55 13.62
N GLY A 484 8.03 -36.54 14.93
CA GLY A 484 8.70 -35.67 15.89
C GLY A 484 7.86 -34.41 16.23
N CYS A 485 8.30 -33.63 17.23
CA CYS A 485 7.61 -32.36 17.57
C CYS A 485 7.52 -31.42 16.36
N PRO A 486 6.37 -30.73 16.15
CA PRO A 486 5.16 -30.73 16.99
C PRO A 486 4.10 -31.78 16.64
N LEU A 487 4.33 -32.69 15.67
CA LEU A 487 3.31 -33.65 15.19
C LEU A 487 2.98 -34.79 16.15
N MET A 488 3.59 -34.92 17.29
CA MET A 488 3.38 -35.96 18.32
C MET A 488 3.36 -37.42 17.82
N LYS A 489 3.86 -37.69 16.61
CA LYS A 489 3.98 -39.05 16.06
C LYS A 489 5.34 -39.64 16.48
N ASN A 490 5.31 -40.71 17.27
CA ASN A 490 6.53 -41.49 17.60
C ASN A 490 6.83 -42.52 16.53
N CYS A 491 8.09 -42.65 16.10
CA CYS A 491 8.57 -43.66 15.14
C CYS A 491 8.42 -45.12 15.57
N THR A 492 7.97 -45.40 16.78
CA THR A 492 8.00 -46.73 17.38
C THR A 492 6.82 -47.64 17.00
N GLU A 493 5.90 -47.21 16.14
CA GLU A 493 4.71 -48.03 15.82
C GLU A 493 4.74 -48.73 14.43
N ILE A 494 5.86 -48.83 13.77
CA ILE A 494 5.98 -49.60 12.53
C ILE A 494 7.03 -50.70 12.71
N SER A 495 6.74 -51.72 13.54
CA SER A 495 7.25 -53.09 13.31
C SER A 495 6.64 -54.08 14.31
N LEU A 496 6.01 -55.15 13.68
CA LEU A 496 5.72 -56.49 14.13
C LEU A 496 4.34 -56.80 14.79
N PRO A 497 3.74 -57.93 14.42
CA PRO A 497 2.45 -58.38 14.90
C PRO A 497 2.51 -58.91 16.35
N PRO A 498 1.39 -59.04 17.05
CA PRO A 498 1.36 -59.16 18.50
C PRO A 498 1.67 -60.55 19.01
N SER A 499 2.62 -60.71 19.85
CA SER A 499 2.70 -61.82 20.80
C SER A 499 2.21 -61.40 22.17
N LYS A 500 1.24 -62.14 22.70
CA LYS A 500 0.62 -61.94 24.01
C LYS A 500 1.60 -62.15 25.15
N SER A 501 1.69 -61.22 26.06
CA SER A 501 1.70 -61.55 27.48
C SER A 501 1.37 -60.33 28.34
N ARG A 502 0.48 -60.57 29.33
CA ARG A 502 0.04 -59.64 30.37
C ARG A 502 1.18 -59.27 31.28
N THR A 503 1.31 -58.00 31.61
CA THR A 503 1.31 -57.60 33.03
C THR A 503 1.17 -56.07 33.14
N SER A 504 0.41 -55.71 34.09
CA SER A 504 0.05 -54.38 34.59
C SER A 504 1.25 -53.47 34.91
N ILE A 505 0.96 -52.19 34.78
CA ILE A 505 1.36 -51.14 35.78
C ILE A 505 1.88 -49.86 35.12
N GLU A 506 1.24 -48.80 35.54
CA GLU A 506 1.62 -47.40 35.64
C GLU A 506 1.68 -46.50 34.39
N ASN A 507 0.62 -45.73 34.33
CA ASN A 507 0.56 -44.43 33.67
C ASN A 507 1.72 -43.54 34.15
N LYS A 508 2.65 -43.24 33.22
CA LYS A 508 3.40 -42.00 33.26
C LYS A 508 3.07 -41.21 32.02
N GLU A 509 2.14 -40.31 32.18
CA GLU A 509 1.95 -39.19 31.28
C GLU A 509 3.25 -38.41 31.26
N SER A 510 3.94 -38.43 30.11
CA SER A 510 5.05 -37.50 29.84
C SER A 510 4.44 -36.14 29.58
N SER A 511 4.36 -35.33 30.60
CA SER A 511 3.93 -33.95 30.56
C SER A 511 4.80 -33.14 29.58
N CYS A 512 4.17 -32.54 28.64
CA CYS A 512 4.68 -31.41 27.88
C CYS A 512 5.16 -30.31 28.84
N PHE A 513 6.28 -29.68 28.58
CA PHE A 513 7.10 -28.84 29.46
C PHE A 513 6.42 -27.55 30.00
N ILE A 514 5.14 -27.36 29.87
CA ILE A 514 4.39 -26.28 30.52
C ILE A 514 3.34 -26.92 31.42
N ASP A 515 3.59 -26.88 32.72
CA ASP A 515 2.55 -27.17 33.71
C ASP A 515 1.44 -26.13 33.51
N LYS A 516 0.28 -26.58 33.01
CA LYS A 516 -0.86 -25.72 32.69
C LYS A 516 -1.35 -24.97 33.95
N ASP A 517 -1.25 -25.57 35.09
CA ASP A 517 -1.68 -24.97 36.37
C ASP A 517 -0.68 -23.89 36.81
N ALA A 518 0.63 -24.13 36.64
CA ALA A 518 1.66 -23.13 36.87
C ALA A 518 1.58 -21.97 35.87
N PHE A 519 1.26 -22.27 34.59
CA PHE A 519 1.05 -21.24 33.57
C PHE A 519 -0.17 -20.37 33.91
N HIS A 520 -1.31 -20.96 34.22
CA HIS A 520 -2.51 -20.21 34.59
C HIS A 520 -2.32 -19.40 35.87
N ALA A 521 -1.60 -19.94 36.85
CA ALA A 521 -1.28 -19.21 38.08
C ALA A 521 -0.36 -18.02 37.81
N SER A 522 0.73 -18.22 37.04
CA SER A 522 1.65 -17.13 36.70
C SER A 522 1.00 -16.06 35.81
N PHE A 523 0.18 -16.48 34.84
CA PHE A 523 -0.60 -15.56 34.01
C PHE A 523 -1.57 -14.74 34.84
N GLY A 524 -2.32 -15.39 35.75
CA GLY A 524 -3.26 -14.73 36.65
C GLY A 524 -2.58 -13.69 37.56
N VAL A 525 -1.46 -14.05 38.17
CA VAL A 525 -0.68 -13.13 39.01
C VAL A 525 -0.14 -11.95 38.20
N THR A 526 0.43 -12.20 37.03
CA THR A 526 0.95 -11.13 36.18
C THR A 526 -0.17 -10.18 35.72
N TYR A 527 -1.33 -10.73 35.34
CA TYR A 527 -2.49 -9.94 34.92
C TYR A 527 -3.00 -9.03 36.05
N ILE A 528 -3.11 -9.57 37.28
CA ILE A 528 -3.50 -8.78 38.44
C ILE A 528 -2.49 -7.68 38.76
N MET A 529 -1.19 -7.98 38.68
CA MET A 529 -0.14 -6.97 38.89
C MET A 529 -0.22 -5.84 37.87
N VAL A 530 -0.44 -6.15 36.58
CA VAL A 530 -0.62 -5.14 35.51
C VAL A 530 -1.85 -4.27 35.80
N LEU A 531 -2.99 -4.86 36.22
CA LEU A 531 -4.18 -4.10 36.57
C LEU A 531 -3.94 -3.18 37.78
N LEU A 532 -3.20 -3.64 38.79
CA LEU A 532 -2.85 -2.82 39.94
C LEU A 532 -1.94 -1.65 39.58
N VAL A 533 -0.96 -1.86 38.68
CA VAL A 533 -0.10 -0.79 38.17
C VAL A 533 -0.93 0.23 37.38
N ILE A 534 -1.81 -0.21 36.49
CA ILE A 534 -2.74 0.66 35.77
C ILE A 534 -3.60 1.46 36.72
N ALA A 535 -4.20 0.80 37.72
CA ALA A 535 -5.03 1.46 38.75
C ALA A 535 -4.23 2.51 39.52
N ALA A 536 -2.99 2.20 39.92
CA ALA A 536 -2.11 3.12 40.61
C ALA A 536 -1.76 4.34 39.76
N VAL A 537 -1.42 4.14 38.47
CA VAL A 537 -1.12 5.22 37.53
C VAL A 537 -2.34 6.13 37.33
N LEU A 538 -3.53 5.55 37.16
CA LEU A 538 -4.78 6.31 37.01
C LEU A 538 -5.19 7.04 38.33
N TYR A 539 -4.82 6.51 39.48
CA TYR A 539 -5.06 7.15 40.77
C TYR A 539 -4.14 8.35 40.99
N ILE A 540 -2.85 8.20 40.67
CA ILE A 540 -1.82 9.24 40.90
C ILE A 540 -1.89 10.37 39.86
N ASN A 541 -2.23 10.07 38.61
CA ASN A 541 -2.21 11.04 37.53
C ASN A 541 -3.63 11.34 36.98
N PRO A 542 -4.25 12.48 37.36
CA PRO A 542 -5.59 12.83 36.90
C PRO A 542 -5.72 13.01 35.39
N TYR A 543 -4.65 13.42 34.73
CA TYR A 543 -4.60 13.60 33.27
C TYR A 543 -4.76 12.24 32.55
N TRP A 544 -3.94 11.23 32.92
CA TRP A 544 -4.04 9.89 32.36
C TRP A 544 -5.39 9.23 32.66
N ARG A 545 -5.98 9.54 33.82
CA ARG A 545 -7.32 9.06 34.16
C ARG A 545 -8.38 9.61 33.21
N GLN A 546 -8.37 10.90 32.89
CA GLN A 546 -9.32 11.51 31.96
C GLN A 546 -9.14 10.96 30.52
N VAL A 547 -7.90 10.85 30.06
CA VAL A 547 -7.59 10.27 28.75
C VAL A 547 -8.05 8.82 28.64
N TRP A 548 -7.82 8.00 29.67
CA TRP A 548 -8.22 6.60 29.71
C TRP A 548 -9.73 6.42 29.63
N PHE A 549 -10.49 7.14 30.47
CA PHE A 549 -11.95 7.07 30.45
C PHE A 549 -12.54 7.60 29.15
N TYR A 550 -11.95 8.61 28.54
CA TYR A 550 -12.34 9.09 27.23
C TYR A 550 -12.18 7.99 26.15
N TYR A 551 -11.05 7.31 26.11
CA TYR A 551 -10.84 6.22 25.15
C TYR A 551 -11.77 5.02 25.40
N ILE A 552 -12.08 4.69 26.65
CA ILE A 552 -13.07 3.64 26.96
C ILE A 552 -14.45 4.06 26.46
N GLU A 553 -14.87 5.28 26.70
CA GLU A 553 -16.16 5.79 26.25
C GLU A 553 -16.26 5.80 24.70
N VAL A 554 -15.23 6.26 24.00
CA VAL A 554 -15.16 6.20 22.53
C VAL A 554 -15.20 4.76 22.03
N SER A 555 -14.46 3.85 22.64
CA SER A 555 -14.42 2.45 22.22
C SER A 555 -15.75 1.73 22.48
N THR A 556 -16.40 1.98 23.62
CA THR A 556 -17.72 1.40 23.92
C THR A 556 -18.81 1.93 23.00
N ASN A 557 -18.78 3.22 22.66
CA ASN A 557 -19.70 3.80 21.70
C ASN A 557 -19.48 3.22 20.29
N ASN A 558 -18.24 3.08 19.85
CA ASN A 558 -17.92 2.46 18.56
C ASN A 558 -18.37 0.99 18.50
N CYS A 559 -18.14 0.21 19.56
CA CYS A 559 -18.65 -1.16 19.66
C CYS A 559 -20.19 -1.22 19.66
N TYR A 560 -20.84 -0.31 20.35
CA TYR A 560 -22.30 -0.22 20.40
C TYR A 560 -22.89 0.08 19.01
N TYR A 561 -22.36 1.07 18.30
CA TYR A 561 -22.82 1.37 16.94
C TYR A 561 -22.48 0.25 15.95
N PHE A 562 -21.31 -0.36 16.06
CA PHE A 562 -20.95 -1.53 15.26
C PHE A 562 -21.92 -2.71 15.46
N ILE A 563 -22.35 -2.97 16.69
CA ILE A 563 -23.33 -4.04 17.00
C ILE A 563 -24.71 -3.67 16.42
N ILE A 564 -25.15 -2.42 16.56
CA ILE A 564 -26.44 -1.97 16.03
C ILE A 564 -26.48 -2.05 14.50
N ASP A 565 -25.43 -1.59 13.82
CA ASP A 565 -25.34 -1.62 12.37
C ASP A 565 -25.34 -3.05 11.82
N ASN A 566 -24.65 -3.98 12.51
CA ASN A 566 -24.62 -5.39 12.12
C ASN A 566 -25.92 -6.12 12.48
N LEU A 567 -26.61 -5.78 13.58
CA LEU A 567 -27.94 -6.32 13.89
C LEU A 567 -28.99 -5.86 12.88
N ALA A 568 -28.92 -4.62 12.41
CA ALA A 568 -29.79 -4.11 11.34
C ALA A 568 -29.57 -4.86 10.01
N PHE A 569 -28.34 -5.27 9.73
CA PHE A 569 -27.99 -6.09 8.56
C PHE A 569 -28.52 -7.53 8.68
N LEU A 570 -28.42 -8.16 9.85
CA LEU A 570 -28.93 -9.50 10.11
C LEU A 570 -30.47 -9.57 10.11
N SER A 571 -31.16 -8.50 10.48
CA SER A 571 -32.62 -8.44 10.42
C SER A 571 -33.16 -8.40 8.98
N LYS A 572 -32.39 -7.84 8.02
CA LYS A 572 -32.73 -7.86 6.59
C LYS A 572 -32.60 -9.25 5.95
N PHE A 573 -31.77 -10.14 6.47
CA PHE A 573 -31.62 -11.51 5.96
C PHE A 573 -32.70 -12.49 6.43
N ARG A 574 -33.49 -12.15 7.44
CA ARG A 574 -34.57 -13.05 7.96
C ARG A 574 -35.90 -12.95 7.22
N PHE A 575 -36.08 -12.06 6.27
CA PHE A 575 -37.37 -11.86 5.57
C PHE A 575 -37.42 -12.41 4.13
N CYS A 576 -36.39 -13.16 3.68
CA CYS A 576 -36.40 -13.72 2.31
C CYS A 576 -36.56 -15.24 2.21
N ASN A 577 -36.94 -15.96 3.28
CA ASN A 577 -37.18 -17.41 3.19
C ASN A 577 -38.46 -17.85 3.88
N PHE A 578 -39.61 -17.23 3.56
CA PHE A 578 -40.92 -17.85 3.77
C PHE A 578 -41.91 -17.26 2.77
N CYS A 579 -41.91 -17.82 1.57
CA CYS A 579 -43.06 -17.99 0.66
C CYS A 579 -42.60 -18.69 -0.63
N LYS A 580 -42.63 -19.96 -0.59
CA LYS A 580 -42.98 -21.09 -1.45
C LYS A 580 -42.01 -22.24 -1.32
#